data_d188ae0f3d988c93386bc6389e7e1c08
#
_entry.id   d188ae0f3d988c93386bc6389e7e1c08
#
_cell.length_a   1.000
_cell.length_b   1.000
_cell.length_c   1.000
_cell.angle_alpha   90.00
_cell.angle_beta   90.00
_cell.angle_gamma   90.00
#
_symmetry.space_group_name_H-M   'P 1'
#
loop_
_entity.id
_entity.type
_entity.pdbx_description
1 polymer ?
#
loop_
_entity_poly.entity_id
_entity_poly.type
_entity_poly.pdbx_seq_one_letter_code
_entity_poly.pdbx_strand_id
1 'polypeptide(L)'
;MAHRINRAIELLAADQPIYYTGEHAGHVLTYEQGRQDAGTWADYINVGMEHGSFDMTGLDHYLRGLVDGGPTRSGHRTPSVIVEAPVEATSEEIVRYNAWQFRQILARGVHGILLCQAETA
;
A
#
# COMPACT_ATOMS: atom_id res chain seq x y z
N MET A 1 -21.21 -13.84 -6.54
CA MET A 1 -20.43 -12.74 -7.16
C MET A 1 -19.16 -12.53 -6.34
N ALA A 2 -18.00 -12.44 -6.98
CA ALA A 2 -16.76 -12.22 -6.26
C ALA A 2 -16.75 -10.81 -5.63
N HIS A 3 -16.41 -10.74 -4.35
CA HIS A 3 -16.29 -9.46 -3.65
C HIS A 3 -14.89 -8.89 -3.89
N ARG A 4 -14.81 -7.58 -4.17
CA ARG A 4 -13.52 -6.90 -4.24
C ARG A 4 -12.89 -6.83 -2.85
N ILE A 5 -11.67 -7.30 -2.70
CA ILE A 5 -10.92 -7.20 -1.43
C ILE A 5 -10.22 -5.85 -1.26
N ASN A 6 -10.15 -5.08 -2.32
CA ASN A 6 -9.44 -3.81 -2.40
C ASN A 6 -10.44 -2.66 -2.57
N ARG A 7 -10.58 -1.83 -1.54
CA ARG A 7 -11.50 -0.68 -1.52
C ARG A 7 -11.19 0.31 -2.64
N ALA A 8 -9.92 0.57 -2.91
CA ALA A 8 -9.52 1.54 -3.95
C ALA A 8 -9.99 1.07 -5.34
N ILE A 9 -9.79 -0.21 -5.69
CA ILE A 9 -10.27 -0.76 -6.96
C ILE A 9 -11.80 -0.71 -7.04
N GLU A 10 -12.49 -1.00 -5.95
CA GLU A 10 -13.95 -0.94 -5.90
C GLU A 10 -14.48 0.45 -6.23
N LEU A 11 -13.89 1.49 -5.63
CA LEU A 11 -14.27 2.88 -5.89
C LEU A 11 -13.93 3.32 -7.31
N LEU A 12 -12.74 3.02 -7.79
CA LEU A 12 -12.35 3.35 -9.16
C LEU A 12 -13.23 2.64 -10.20
N ALA A 13 -13.63 1.41 -9.95
CA ALA A 13 -14.56 0.69 -10.81
C ALA A 13 -15.97 1.32 -10.82
N ALA A 14 -16.32 2.06 -9.77
CA ALA A 14 -17.57 2.81 -9.65
C ALA A 14 -17.42 4.28 -10.10
N ASP A 15 -16.33 4.65 -10.77
CA ASP A 15 -16.01 6.01 -11.21
C ASP A 15 -16.00 7.01 -10.05
N GLN A 16 -15.48 6.59 -8.90
CA GLN A 16 -15.35 7.41 -7.71
C GLN A 16 -13.90 7.75 -7.43
N PRO A 17 -13.61 8.95 -6.90
CA PRO A 17 -12.27 9.29 -6.46
C PRO A 17 -11.88 8.44 -5.25
N ILE A 18 -10.57 8.25 -5.10
CA ILE A 18 -9.99 7.61 -3.92
C ILE A 18 -9.16 8.62 -3.14
N TYR A 19 -9.23 8.55 -1.83
CA TYR A 19 -8.50 9.42 -0.92
C TYR A 19 -7.52 8.61 -0.08
N TYR A 20 -6.35 9.17 0.17
CA TYR A 20 -5.33 8.46 0.92
C TYR A 20 -4.86 9.22 2.16
N THR A 21 -4.25 8.48 3.04
CA THR A 21 -3.42 8.95 4.14
C THR A 21 -2.08 8.21 4.13
N GLY A 22 -1.16 8.60 4.95
CA GLY A 22 0.17 7.99 5.03
C GLY A 22 1.28 8.98 4.70
N GLU A 23 2.50 8.49 4.65
CA GLU A 23 3.70 9.31 4.57
C GLU A 23 4.57 8.90 3.37
N HIS A 24 5.00 9.89 2.59
CA HIS A 24 5.99 9.68 1.51
C HIS A 24 7.39 9.42 2.07
N ALA A 25 7.73 10.10 3.15
CA ALA A 25 9.06 10.04 3.76
C ALA A 25 9.27 8.86 4.73
N GLY A 26 8.34 7.94 4.77
CA GLY A 26 8.38 6.77 5.64
C GLY A 26 7.21 6.76 6.62
N HIS A 27 6.50 5.66 6.63
CA HIS A 27 5.39 5.42 7.54
C HIS A 27 5.89 4.65 8.77
N VAL A 28 5.25 4.85 9.91
CA VAL A 28 5.58 4.08 11.12
C VAL A 28 5.08 2.65 10.94
N LEU A 29 6.00 1.74 10.71
CA LEU A 29 5.69 0.34 10.40
C LEU A 29 5.81 -0.54 11.65
N THR A 30 4.86 -0.36 12.57
CA THR A 30 4.73 -1.21 13.76
C THR A 30 3.36 -1.87 13.79
N TYR A 31 3.25 -2.95 14.55
CA TYR A 31 1.98 -3.65 14.78
C TYR A 31 0.94 -2.70 15.41
N GLU A 32 1.34 -1.91 16.41
CA GLU A 32 0.47 -0.98 17.11
C GLU A 32 -0.07 0.11 16.18
N GLN A 33 0.80 0.65 15.32
CA GLN A 33 0.38 1.64 14.33
C GLN A 33 -0.61 1.02 13.33
N GLY A 34 -0.38 -0.21 12.90
CA GLY A 34 -1.30 -0.93 12.02
C GLY A 34 -2.69 -1.09 12.66
N ARG A 35 -2.75 -1.44 13.94
CA ARG A 35 -4.02 -1.53 14.65
C ARG A 35 -4.78 -0.21 14.70
N GLN A 36 -4.07 0.90 14.90
CA GLN A 36 -4.67 2.24 14.90
C GLN A 36 -5.18 2.62 13.51
N ASP A 37 -4.37 2.37 12.49
CA ASP A 37 -4.67 2.75 11.11
C ASP A 37 -5.78 1.90 10.47
N ALA A 38 -6.08 0.73 11.04
CA ALA A 38 -7.19 -0.11 10.58
C ALA A 38 -8.54 0.63 10.57
N GLY A 39 -8.72 1.62 11.44
CA GLY A 39 -9.90 2.45 11.53
C GLY A 39 -9.83 3.74 10.70
N THR A 40 -8.88 3.89 9.79
CA THR A 40 -8.71 5.10 9.00
C THR A 40 -9.96 5.47 8.21
N TRP A 41 -10.16 6.76 8.00
CA TRP A 41 -11.18 7.32 7.12
C TRP A 41 -10.82 7.17 5.64
N ALA A 42 -9.52 7.02 5.33
CA ALA A 42 -9.01 6.99 3.96
C ALA A 42 -9.33 5.68 3.23
N ASP A 43 -9.41 5.75 1.92
CA ASP A 43 -9.68 4.60 1.06
C ASP A 43 -8.43 3.73 0.91
N TYR A 44 -7.26 4.33 1.01
CA TYR A 44 -6.00 3.58 1.07
C TYR A 44 -4.95 4.30 1.92
N ILE A 45 -3.97 3.53 2.36
CA ILE A 45 -2.81 4.00 3.10
C ILE A 45 -1.60 3.93 2.18
N ASN A 46 -0.91 5.07 2.02
CA ASN A 46 0.36 5.14 1.29
C ASN A 46 1.52 4.87 2.24
N VAL A 47 2.31 3.88 1.93
CA VAL A 47 3.54 3.55 2.67
C VAL A 47 4.73 3.94 1.82
N GLY A 48 5.34 5.09 2.13
CA GLY A 48 6.48 5.61 1.40
C GLY A 48 7.76 4.86 1.74
N MET A 49 8.40 4.29 0.73
CA MET A 49 9.73 3.68 0.83
C MET A 49 10.74 4.33 -0.13
N GLU A 50 10.32 5.25 -0.98
CA GLU A 50 11.22 5.99 -1.85
C GLU A 50 12.13 6.93 -1.03
N HIS A 51 11.55 7.63 -0.08
CA HIS A 51 12.26 8.56 0.81
C HIS A 51 12.41 8.03 2.24
N GLY A 52 12.07 6.78 2.47
CA GLY A 52 12.15 6.11 3.75
C GLY A 52 12.91 4.79 3.66
N SER A 53 12.83 4.00 4.72
CA SER A 53 13.48 2.69 4.75
C SER A 53 12.71 1.65 3.94
N PHE A 54 13.45 0.80 3.24
CA PHE A 54 12.91 -0.43 2.65
C PHE A 54 12.79 -1.50 3.74
N ASP A 55 11.73 -1.36 4.57
CA ASP A 55 11.54 -2.15 5.79
C ASP A 55 10.46 -3.23 5.60
N MET A 56 10.87 -4.38 5.13
CA MET A 56 9.95 -5.51 4.89
C MET A 56 9.49 -6.17 6.19
N THR A 57 10.32 -6.17 7.23
CA THR A 57 9.94 -6.71 8.55
C THR A 57 8.90 -5.83 9.23
N GLY A 58 9.13 -4.52 9.23
CA GLY A 58 8.16 -3.57 9.75
C GLY A 58 6.83 -3.62 8.98
N LEU A 59 6.89 -3.75 7.66
CA LEU A 59 5.70 -3.89 6.83
C LEU A 59 4.87 -5.12 7.22
N ASP A 60 5.51 -6.27 7.49
CA ASP A 60 4.81 -7.47 7.99
C ASP A 60 4.07 -7.19 9.30
N HIS A 61 4.74 -6.56 10.26
CA HIS A 61 4.14 -6.25 11.55
C HIS A 61 2.97 -5.27 11.40
N TYR A 62 3.14 -4.26 10.58
CA TYR A 62 2.11 -3.27 10.29
C TYR A 62 0.87 -3.90 9.65
N LEU A 63 1.04 -4.75 8.63
CA LEU A 63 -0.07 -5.42 7.96
C LEU A 63 -0.83 -6.37 8.91
N ARG A 64 -0.14 -7.06 9.81
CA ARG A 64 -0.80 -7.86 10.86
C ARG A 64 -1.62 -6.98 11.79
N GLY A 65 -1.10 -5.82 12.16
CA GLY A 65 -1.83 -4.85 12.96
C GLY A 65 -3.12 -4.39 12.27
N LEU A 66 -3.06 -4.10 10.97
CA LEU A 66 -4.24 -3.74 10.17
C LEU A 66 -5.30 -4.85 10.19
N VAL A 67 -4.87 -6.10 10.04
CA VAL A 67 -5.80 -7.26 10.09
C VAL A 67 -6.46 -7.37 11.46
N ASP A 68 -5.69 -7.27 12.52
CA ASP A 68 -6.19 -7.46 13.89
C ASP A 68 -7.02 -6.26 14.38
N GLY A 69 -6.82 -5.09 13.78
CA GLY A 69 -7.61 -3.88 14.08
C GLY A 69 -8.88 -3.73 13.24
N GLY A 70 -9.03 -4.54 12.18
CA GLY A 70 -10.19 -4.49 11.29
C GLY A 70 -11.39 -5.29 11.81
N PRO A 71 -12.44 -5.42 10.99
CA PRO A 71 -12.60 -4.91 9.63
C PRO A 71 -12.81 -3.39 9.55
N THR A 72 -12.72 -2.85 8.33
CA THR A 72 -12.98 -1.44 8.06
C THR A 72 -14.48 -1.12 8.09
N ARG A 73 -14.83 0.18 8.12
CA ARG A 73 -16.23 0.63 8.03
C ARG A 73 -16.92 0.20 6.73
N SER A 74 -16.16 0.04 5.65
CA SER A 74 -16.68 -0.42 4.37
C SER A 74 -16.83 -1.95 4.28
N GLY A 75 -16.51 -2.67 5.37
CA GLY A 75 -16.63 -4.13 5.44
C GLY A 75 -15.46 -4.89 4.82
N HIS A 76 -14.39 -4.20 4.42
CA HIS A 76 -13.15 -4.83 3.95
C HIS A 76 -12.33 -5.31 5.16
N ARG A 77 -11.52 -6.36 4.95
CA ARG A 77 -10.70 -6.92 6.02
C ARG A 77 -9.69 -5.92 6.56
N THR A 78 -9.09 -5.13 5.66
CA THR A 78 -8.14 -4.06 5.96
C THR A 78 -8.39 -2.88 5.03
N PRO A 79 -7.90 -1.68 5.36
CA PRO A 79 -7.71 -0.64 4.36
C PRO A 79 -6.81 -1.15 3.23
N SER A 80 -6.96 -0.61 2.02
CA SER A 80 -5.98 -0.88 0.96
C SER A 80 -4.64 -0.27 1.34
N VAL A 81 -3.54 -0.99 1.09
CA VAL A 81 -2.18 -0.50 1.32
C VAL A 81 -1.46 -0.45 -0.02
N ILE A 82 -0.93 0.71 -0.34
CA ILE A 82 -0.12 0.94 -1.54
C ILE A 82 1.27 1.35 -1.08
N VAL A 83 2.29 0.63 -1.54
CA VAL A 83 3.68 0.93 -1.21
C VAL A 83 4.29 1.75 -2.34
N GLU A 84 4.84 2.88 -1.97
CA GLU A 84 5.65 3.72 -2.85
C GLU A 84 7.07 3.13 -2.88
N ALA A 85 7.34 2.35 -3.93
CA ALA A 85 8.58 1.59 -4.03
C ALA A 85 9.79 2.51 -4.29
N PRO A 86 10.96 2.19 -3.72
CA PRO A 86 12.19 2.96 -3.92
C PRO A 86 12.82 2.65 -5.29
N VAL A 87 12.03 2.80 -6.35
CA VAL A 87 12.47 2.64 -7.73
C VAL A 87 12.14 3.90 -8.50
N GLU A 88 13.14 4.47 -9.12
CA GLU A 88 12.96 5.58 -10.07
C GLU A 88 12.50 5.00 -11.40
N ALA A 89 11.20 5.00 -11.64
CA ALA A 89 10.60 4.38 -12.83
C ALA A 89 10.74 5.27 -14.07
N THR A 90 11.93 5.81 -14.29
CA THR A 90 12.24 6.71 -15.41
C THR A 90 12.43 5.98 -16.75
N SER A 91 12.57 4.66 -16.73
CA SER A 91 12.63 3.82 -17.92
C SER A 91 12.14 2.41 -17.62
N GLU A 92 11.70 1.70 -18.66
CA GLU A 92 11.32 0.29 -18.56
C GLU A 92 12.47 -0.58 -18.04
N GLU A 93 13.70 -0.30 -18.48
CA GLU A 93 14.89 -1.05 -18.05
C GLU A 93 15.08 -0.95 -16.53
N ILE A 94 14.98 0.26 -15.96
CA ILE A 94 15.12 0.45 -14.51
C ILE A 94 14.02 -0.29 -13.76
N VAL A 95 12.78 -0.23 -14.23
CA VAL A 95 11.66 -0.96 -13.60
C VAL A 95 11.93 -2.47 -13.62
N ARG A 96 12.34 -3.03 -14.75
CA ARG A 96 12.67 -4.45 -14.87
C ARG A 96 13.81 -4.87 -13.94
N TYR A 97 14.84 -4.03 -13.84
CA TYR A 97 16.01 -4.29 -12.97
C TYR A 97 15.63 -4.36 -11.50
N ASN A 98 14.60 -3.63 -11.10
CA ASN A 98 14.11 -3.55 -9.73
C ASN A 98 12.88 -4.44 -9.44
N ALA A 99 12.53 -5.34 -10.34
CA ALA A 99 11.36 -6.22 -10.19
C ALA A 99 11.41 -7.08 -8.90
N TRP A 100 12.59 -7.34 -8.37
CA TRP A 100 12.77 -8.06 -7.11
C TRP A 100 12.11 -7.32 -5.92
N GLN A 101 12.12 -5.97 -5.95
CA GLN A 101 11.45 -5.15 -4.93
C GLN A 101 9.94 -5.38 -4.95
N PHE A 102 9.35 -5.43 -6.12
CA PHE A 102 7.90 -5.66 -6.27
C PHE A 102 7.50 -7.02 -5.71
N ARG A 103 8.30 -8.05 -5.98
CA ARG A 103 8.07 -9.39 -5.42
C ARG A 103 8.15 -9.40 -3.90
N GLN A 104 9.13 -8.71 -3.32
CA GLN A 104 9.27 -8.62 -1.87
C GLN A 104 8.10 -7.87 -1.23
N ILE A 105 7.71 -6.75 -1.81
CA ILE A 105 6.60 -5.92 -1.33
C ILE A 105 5.27 -6.69 -1.44
N LEU A 106 4.96 -7.24 -2.61
CA LEU A 106 3.71 -7.96 -2.85
C LEU A 106 3.60 -9.24 -2.00
N ALA A 107 4.72 -9.90 -1.74
CA ALA A 107 4.75 -11.09 -0.88
C ALA A 107 4.32 -10.81 0.57
N ARG A 108 4.36 -9.55 1.01
CA ARG A 108 3.86 -9.15 2.33
C ARG A 108 2.33 -9.03 2.39
N GLY A 109 1.67 -8.91 1.25
CA GLY A 109 0.21 -8.84 1.17
C GLY A 109 -0.35 -7.44 0.97
N VAL A 110 0.44 -6.51 0.43
CA VAL A 110 -0.05 -5.18 0.04
C VAL A 110 -0.95 -5.26 -1.20
N HIS A 111 -1.71 -4.21 -1.44
CA HIS A 111 -2.74 -4.17 -2.47
C HIS A 111 -2.27 -3.49 -3.75
N GLY A 112 -1.20 -2.71 -3.69
CA GLY A 112 -0.68 -2.00 -4.84
C GLY A 112 0.73 -1.48 -4.63
N ILE A 113 1.34 -1.07 -5.74
CA ILE A 113 2.65 -0.44 -5.79
C ILE A 113 2.51 0.86 -6.57
N LEU A 114 3.07 1.93 -6.03
CA LEU A 114 3.20 3.20 -6.71
C LEU A 114 4.61 3.30 -7.28
N LEU A 115 4.69 3.54 -8.58
CA LEU A 115 5.95 3.74 -9.30
C LEU A 115 6.24 5.24 -9.37
N CYS A 116 7.23 5.68 -8.62
CA CYS A 116 7.64 7.06 -8.64
C CYS A 116 8.30 7.44 -9.96
N GLN A 117 8.03 8.65 -10.43
CA GLN A 117 8.63 9.24 -11.64
C GLN A 117 8.30 8.51 -12.96
N ALA A 118 7.31 7.63 -12.96
CA ALA A 118 6.82 7.04 -14.20
C ALA A 118 6.02 8.08 -15.00
N GLU A 119 6.41 8.33 -16.24
CA GLU A 119 5.75 9.31 -17.13
C GLU A 119 4.96 8.65 -18.26
N THR A 120 5.24 7.40 -18.54
CA THR A 120 4.58 6.61 -19.59
C THR A 120 4.17 5.24 -19.09
N ALA A 121 3.20 4.64 -19.77
CA ALA A 121 2.76 3.27 -19.47
C ALA A 121 3.69 2.22 -20.09
#